data_0c83b052163644170215e735306889cf
#
_entry.id   0c83b052163644170215e735306889cf
#
_cell.length_a   1.000
_cell.length_b   1.000
_cell.length_c   1.000
_cell.angle_alpha   90.00
_cell.angle_beta   90.00
_cell.angle_gamma   90.00
#
_symmetry.space_group_name_H-M   'P 1'
#
loop_
_entity.id
_entity.type
_entity.pdbx_description
1 polymer ?
#
loop_
_entity_poly.entity_id
_entity_poly.type
_entity_poly.pdbx_seq_one_letter_code
_entity_poly.pdbx_strand_id
1 'polypeptide(L)'
;MVSIVDPGSNPLLGTWHLARWEISYSDGRAPTLPFGAQATGLILYSHDGTMNTCIARGGRPRLSSDSVRSAPEAERLAAFESYFQYAGPYEIRGEPGHQQVVHTVTHALNANFVGTRQVRNMEFAADGTLTLSASDTVPGTAVARHHRLVWSRKE
;
A
#
# COMPACT_ATOMS: atom_id res chain seq x y z
N MET A 1 -16.05 -3.97 20.01
CA MET A 1 -15.57 -5.34 20.21
C MET A 1 -14.45 -5.57 19.19
N VAL A 2 -13.23 -5.75 19.67
CA VAL A 2 -12.11 -6.11 18.78
C VAL A 2 -12.31 -7.60 18.48
N SER A 3 -12.63 -7.93 17.23
CA SER A 3 -12.59 -9.31 16.78
C SER A 3 -11.14 -9.78 16.87
N ILE A 4 -10.85 -10.60 17.86
CA ILE A 4 -9.60 -11.34 17.89
C ILE A 4 -9.70 -12.36 16.76
N VAL A 5 -9.10 -12.03 15.61
CA VAL A 5 -8.97 -13.00 14.53
C VAL A 5 -8.06 -14.11 15.04
N ASP A 6 -8.56 -15.34 15.03
CA ASP A 6 -7.75 -16.50 15.40
C ASP A 6 -6.43 -16.47 14.61
N PRO A 7 -5.26 -16.45 15.26
CA PRO A 7 -3.96 -16.43 14.57
C PRO A 7 -3.80 -17.55 13.54
N GLY A 8 -4.50 -18.68 13.72
CA GLY A 8 -4.48 -19.79 12.76
C GLY A 8 -5.31 -19.57 11.50
N SER A 9 -6.20 -18.57 11.47
CA SER A 9 -7.11 -18.29 10.35
C SER A 9 -6.79 -17.03 9.57
N ASN A 10 -5.82 -16.23 10.01
CA ASN A 10 -5.46 -14.96 9.35
C ASN A 10 -4.27 -15.16 8.39
N PRO A 11 -4.54 -15.26 7.07
CA PRO A 11 -3.47 -15.49 6.09
C PRO A 11 -2.56 -14.28 5.86
N LEU A 12 -2.95 -13.09 6.37
CA LEU A 12 -2.18 -11.86 6.19
C LEU A 12 -1.04 -11.70 7.19
N LEU A 13 -1.09 -12.40 8.34
CA LEU A 13 -0.15 -12.17 9.45
C LEU A 13 1.32 -12.17 9.01
N GLY A 14 2.05 -11.19 9.50
CA GLY A 14 3.50 -11.06 9.32
C GLY A 14 3.89 -9.93 8.39
N THR A 15 5.08 -10.03 7.84
CA THR A 15 5.69 -9.02 6.97
C THR A 15 5.68 -9.48 5.53
N TRP A 16 5.28 -8.57 4.67
CA TRP A 16 5.27 -8.75 3.21
C TRP A 16 6.13 -7.69 2.57
N HIS A 17 6.82 -8.05 1.48
CA HIS A 17 7.69 -7.17 0.70
C HIS A 17 7.06 -6.89 -0.65
N LEU A 18 7.08 -5.63 -1.08
CA LEU A 18 6.51 -5.24 -2.37
C LEU A 18 7.34 -5.82 -3.52
N ALA A 19 6.68 -6.57 -4.39
CA ALA A 19 7.26 -7.06 -5.63
C ALA A 19 6.96 -6.10 -6.80
N ARG A 20 5.76 -5.54 -6.86
CA ARG A 20 5.36 -4.67 -7.97
C ARG A 20 4.13 -3.85 -7.60
N TRP A 21 4.13 -2.58 -8.00
CA TRP A 21 2.94 -1.72 -8.00
C TRP A 21 2.69 -1.21 -9.40
N GLU A 22 1.56 -1.59 -9.97
CA GLU A 22 1.17 -1.25 -11.33
C GLU A 22 -0.24 -0.68 -11.36
N ILE A 23 -0.47 0.30 -12.21
CA ILE A 23 -1.81 0.85 -12.48
C ILE A 23 -2.15 0.59 -13.94
N SER A 24 -3.29 -0.04 -14.20
CA SER A 24 -3.89 -0.15 -15.52
C SER A 24 -5.10 0.78 -15.65
N TYR A 25 -5.49 1.08 -16.88
CA TYR A 25 -6.51 2.09 -17.18
C TYR A 25 -7.56 1.56 -18.14
N SER A 26 -8.82 1.99 -17.96
CA SER A 26 -9.95 1.53 -18.78
C SER A 26 -9.97 2.09 -20.21
N ASP A 27 -9.16 3.11 -20.50
CA ASP A 27 -9.11 3.73 -21.83
C ASP A 27 -8.07 3.11 -22.78
N GLY A 28 -7.42 2.00 -22.35
CA GLY A 28 -6.46 1.27 -23.18
C GLY A 28 -5.05 1.86 -23.23
N ARG A 29 -4.78 2.94 -22.48
CA ARG A 29 -3.39 3.43 -22.37
C ARG A 29 -2.49 2.40 -21.69
N ALA A 30 -1.18 2.51 -21.92
CA ALA A 30 -0.22 1.60 -21.30
C ALA A 30 -0.25 1.71 -19.77
N PRO A 31 -0.08 0.59 -19.05
CA PRO A 31 0.05 0.61 -17.60
C PRO A 31 1.21 1.48 -17.13
N THR A 32 1.07 2.05 -15.95
CA THR A 32 2.12 2.85 -15.31
C THR A 32 2.60 2.21 -14.02
N LEU A 33 3.83 2.53 -13.63
CA LEU A 33 4.43 2.15 -12.36
C LEU A 33 4.61 3.42 -11.52
N PRO A 34 3.72 3.72 -10.56
CA PRO A 34 3.72 5.01 -9.87
C PRO A 34 5.05 5.37 -9.20
N PHE A 35 5.74 4.39 -8.62
CA PHE A 35 7.05 4.58 -7.99
C PHE A 35 8.18 3.90 -8.77
N GLY A 36 7.94 3.53 -10.03
CA GLY A 36 8.92 2.93 -10.92
C GLY A 36 9.11 1.44 -10.70
N ALA A 37 9.94 0.82 -11.55
CA ALA A 37 10.21 -0.61 -11.51
C ALA A 37 11.09 -1.03 -10.31
N GLN A 38 11.79 -0.07 -9.69
CA GLN A 38 12.68 -0.29 -8.56
C GLN A 38 12.02 0.08 -7.22
N ALA A 39 10.70 0.26 -7.19
CA ALA A 39 9.99 0.53 -5.95
C ALA A 39 10.16 -0.61 -4.96
N THR A 40 10.33 -0.26 -3.68
CA THR A 40 10.35 -1.20 -2.57
C THR A 40 9.23 -0.87 -1.59
N GLY A 41 8.85 -1.81 -0.77
CA GLY A 41 7.83 -1.55 0.23
C GLY A 41 7.69 -2.69 1.21
N LEU A 42 7.06 -2.35 2.31
CA LEU A 42 6.71 -3.29 3.36
C LEU A 42 5.24 -3.12 3.69
N ILE A 43 4.57 -4.21 3.98
CA ILE A 43 3.29 -4.20 4.67
C ILE A 43 3.35 -5.21 5.80
N LEU A 44 2.97 -4.77 6.99
CA LEU A 44 2.98 -5.57 8.20
C LEU A 44 1.54 -5.71 8.71
N TYR A 45 1.15 -6.92 8.97
CA TYR A 45 -0.13 -7.22 9.64
C TYR A 45 0.17 -7.91 10.95
N SER A 46 -0.18 -7.26 12.05
CA SER A 46 0.02 -7.83 13.37
C SER A 46 -1.18 -8.66 13.82
N HIS A 47 -0.95 -9.56 14.76
CA HIS A 47 -2.02 -10.43 15.29
C HIS A 47 -3.02 -9.66 16.17
N ASP A 48 -2.68 -8.47 16.62
CA ASP A 48 -3.58 -7.61 17.40
C ASP A 48 -4.53 -6.76 16.54
N GLY A 49 -4.50 -6.93 15.22
CA GLY A 49 -5.41 -6.22 14.32
C GLY A 49 -4.91 -4.86 13.82
N THR A 50 -3.62 -4.60 13.90
CA THR A 50 -3.01 -3.36 13.40
C THR A 50 -2.14 -3.64 12.17
N MET A 51 -2.16 -2.77 11.20
CA MET A 51 -1.31 -2.84 10.02
C MET A 51 -0.52 -1.55 9.83
N ASN A 52 0.59 -1.66 9.12
CA ASN A 52 1.38 -0.51 8.66
C ASN A 52 1.97 -0.85 7.29
N THR A 53 1.87 0.06 6.36
CA THR A 53 2.47 -0.09 5.03
C THR A 53 3.31 1.12 4.69
N CYS A 54 4.43 0.87 4.01
CA CYS A 54 5.23 1.92 3.41
C CYS A 54 5.73 1.47 2.03
N ILE A 55 5.79 2.41 1.11
CA ILE A 55 6.31 2.18 -0.24
C ILE A 55 7.24 3.32 -0.58
N ALA A 56 8.41 3.00 -1.11
CA ALA A 56 9.43 3.97 -1.50
C ALA A 56 9.77 3.80 -2.98
N ARG A 57 9.93 4.92 -3.68
CA ARG A 57 10.54 4.93 -5.02
C ARG A 57 11.99 4.47 -4.90
N GLY A 58 12.47 3.68 -5.85
CA GLY A 58 13.88 3.30 -5.90
C GLY A 58 14.79 4.49 -6.14
N GLY A 59 16.01 4.44 -5.57
CA GLY A 59 17.03 5.45 -5.82
C GLY A 59 16.75 6.82 -5.22
N ARG A 60 16.01 6.90 -4.11
CA ARG A 60 15.75 8.18 -3.42
C ARG A 60 17.06 8.83 -3.01
N PRO A 61 17.34 10.08 -3.44
CA PRO A 61 18.56 10.76 -3.04
C PRO A 61 18.52 11.11 -1.56
N ARG A 62 19.69 11.14 -0.93
CA ARG A 62 19.82 11.66 0.43
C ARG A 62 19.61 13.16 0.46
N LEU A 63 19.09 13.67 1.57
CA LEU A 63 19.05 15.10 1.80
C LEU A 63 20.47 15.64 2.00
N SER A 64 20.70 16.87 1.60
CA SER A 64 22.00 17.54 1.80
C SER A 64 22.25 17.97 3.24
N SER A 65 21.28 17.78 4.13
CA SER A 65 21.39 18.02 5.58
C SER A 65 20.76 16.85 6.32
N ASP A 66 21.38 16.42 7.41
CA ASP A 66 20.80 15.40 8.30
C ASP A 66 19.58 15.92 9.05
N SER A 67 19.47 17.23 9.21
CA SER A 67 18.28 17.86 9.74
C SER A 67 17.28 18.11 8.61
N VAL A 68 16.11 17.47 8.70
CA VAL A 68 15.03 17.67 7.72
C VAL A 68 14.63 19.15 7.63
N ARG A 69 14.63 19.86 8.75
CA ARG A 69 14.25 21.28 8.77
C ARG A 69 15.24 22.19 8.02
N SER A 70 16.52 21.78 7.96
CA SER A 70 17.58 22.53 7.30
C SER A 70 17.77 22.17 5.84
N ALA A 71 17.15 21.09 5.38
CA ALA A 71 17.24 20.68 3.98
C ALA A 71 16.47 21.68 3.09
N PRO A 72 16.94 21.94 1.87
CA PRO A 72 16.21 22.76 0.90
C PRO A 72 14.80 22.26 0.65
N GLU A 73 13.86 23.17 0.41
CA GLU A 73 12.46 22.82 0.19
C GLU A 73 12.27 21.83 -0.96
N ALA A 74 13.00 21.99 -2.05
CA ALA A 74 12.91 21.09 -3.21
C ALA A 74 13.28 19.65 -2.84
N GLU A 75 14.31 19.47 -2.00
CA GLU A 75 14.69 18.13 -1.52
C GLU A 75 13.63 17.52 -0.60
N ARG A 76 13.05 18.34 0.28
CA ARG A 76 11.97 17.90 1.18
C ARG A 76 10.72 17.49 0.41
N LEU A 77 10.35 18.27 -0.62
CA LEU A 77 9.23 17.96 -1.48
C LEU A 77 9.47 16.64 -2.23
N ALA A 78 10.64 16.47 -2.82
CA ALA A 78 11.00 15.23 -3.52
C ALA A 78 10.97 14.02 -2.56
N ALA A 79 11.44 14.18 -1.33
CA ALA A 79 11.38 13.13 -0.31
C ALA A 79 9.94 12.76 0.03
N PHE A 80 9.06 13.75 0.19
CA PHE A 80 7.64 13.52 0.46
C PHE A 80 6.94 12.80 -0.71
N GLU A 81 7.17 13.24 -1.94
CA GLU A 81 6.50 12.70 -3.13
C GLU A 81 7.01 11.31 -3.54
N SER A 82 8.17 10.90 -3.05
CA SER A 82 8.77 9.59 -3.37
C SER A 82 8.54 8.53 -2.30
N TYR A 83 7.66 8.80 -1.35
CA TYR A 83 7.37 7.89 -0.23
C TYR A 83 5.87 7.90 0.05
N PHE A 84 5.35 6.75 0.44
CA PHE A 84 3.93 6.56 0.78
C PHE A 84 3.86 5.74 2.07
N GLN A 85 2.98 6.13 3.00
CA GLN A 85 2.82 5.41 4.25
C GLN A 85 1.44 5.65 4.84
N TYR A 86 0.83 4.60 5.36
CA TYR A 86 -0.28 4.71 6.29
C TYR A 86 -0.35 3.51 7.24
N ALA A 87 -1.06 3.68 8.33
CA ALA A 87 -1.24 2.68 9.38
C ALA A 87 -2.60 2.81 10.06
N GLY A 88 -3.02 1.74 10.68
CA GLY A 88 -4.24 1.71 11.49
C GLY A 88 -4.79 0.29 11.66
N PRO A 89 -5.96 0.14 12.26
CA PRO A 89 -6.64 -1.15 12.36
C PRO A 89 -6.96 -1.75 11.01
N TYR A 90 -6.99 -3.07 10.93
CA TYR A 90 -7.45 -3.78 9.74
C TYR A 90 -8.42 -4.90 10.09
N GLU A 91 -9.26 -5.24 9.14
CA GLU A 91 -10.15 -6.39 9.22
C GLU A 91 -10.25 -7.08 7.87
N ILE A 92 -10.42 -8.39 7.90
CA ILE A 92 -10.70 -9.18 6.70
C ILE A 92 -12.19 -9.44 6.66
N ARG A 93 -12.80 -9.27 5.48
CA ARG A 93 -14.22 -9.54 5.26
C ARG A 93 -14.45 -10.30 3.96
N GLY A 94 -15.64 -10.88 3.82
CA GLY A 94 -16.06 -11.59 2.60
C GLY A 94 -15.87 -13.11 2.71
N GLU A 95 -16.41 -13.79 1.73
CA GLU A 95 -16.38 -15.25 1.63
C GLU A 95 -15.04 -15.74 1.07
N PRO A 96 -14.61 -16.98 1.40
CA PRO A 96 -13.41 -17.56 0.81
C PRO A 96 -13.41 -17.45 -0.74
N GLY A 97 -12.30 -16.98 -1.30
CA GLY A 97 -12.15 -16.73 -2.74
C GLY A 97 -12.59 -15.34 -3.20
N HIS A 98 -13.31 -14.57 -2.35
CA HIS A 98 -13.77 -13.21 -2.63
C HIS A 98 -13.55 -12.30 -1.42
N GLN A 99 -12.43 -12.46 -0.75
CA GLN A 99 -12.13 -11.70 0.46
C GLN A 99 -11.54 -10.33 0.15
N GLN A 100 -11.81 -9.41 1.07
CA GLN A 100 -11.24 -8.07 1.08
C GLN A 100 -10.60 -7.80 2.42
N VAL A 101 -9.54 -7.01 2.43
CA VAL A 101 -9.02 -6.41 3.64
C VAL A 101 -9.40 -4.93 3.66
N VAL A 102 -9.81 -4.44 4.83
CA VAL A 102 -10.15 -3.04 5.05
C VAL A 102 -9.12 -2.46 6.01
N HIS A 103 -8.41 -1.45 5.55
CA HIS A 103 -7.47 -0.69 6.37
C HIS A 103 -8.17 0.59 6.83
N THR A 104 -8.37 0.75 8.13
CA THR A 104 -8.91 2.00 8.70
C THR A 104 -7.73 2.88 9.07
N VAL A 105 -7.55 3.97 8.34
CA VAL A 105 -6.35 4.80 8.45
C VAL A 105 -6.44 5.73 9.65
N THR A 106 -5.52 5.59 10.59
CA THR A 106 -5.38 6.48 11.76
C THR A 106 -4.14 7.36 11.66
N HIS A 107 -3.12 6.91 10.94
CA HIS A 107 -1.85 7.62 10.74
C HIS A 107 -1.45 7.50 9.27
N ALA A 108 -0.99 8.59 8.68
CA ALA A 108 -0.55 8.58 7.29
C ALA A 108 0.42 9.72 7.01
N LEU A 109 1.33 9.49 6.06
CA LEU A 109 2.18 10.56 5.52
C LEU A 109 1.32 11.63 4.84
N ASN A 110 0.36 11.21 4.01
CA ASN A 110 -0.65 12.12 3.47
C ASN A 110 -1.74 12.32 4.52
N ALA A 111 -1.77 13.51 5.12
CA ALA A 111 -2.71 13.85 6.20
C ALA A 111 -4.18 13.62 5.80
N ASN A 112 -4.52 13.74 4.53
CA ASN A 112 -5.89 13.55 4.03
C ASN A 112 -6.35 12.08 4.08
N PHE A 113 -5.43 11.12 4.22
CA PHE A 113 -5.79 9.71 4.36
C PHE A 113 -6.34 9.38 5.74
N VAL A 114 -5.98 10.14 6.77
CA VAL A 114 -6.46 9.90 8.14
C VAL A 114 -7.99 9.99 8.17
N GLY A 115 -8.63 8.98 8.75
CA GLY A 115 -10.08 8.87 8.80
C GLY A 115 -10.71 8.15 7.60
N THR A 116 -9.91 7.76 6.61
CA THR A 116 -10.42 7.00 5.46
C THR A 116 -10.35 5.50 5.70
N ARG A 117 -11.12 4.76 4.91
CA ARG A 117 -11.08 3.30 4.85
C ARG A 117 -10.57 2.88 3.49
N GLN A 118 -9.44 2.19 3.48
CA GLN A 118 -8.82 1.69 2.26
C GLN A 118 -9.20 0.22 2.08
N VAL A 119 -10.13 -0.04 1.17
CA VAL A 119 -10.62 -1.39 0.88
C VAL A 119 -9.78 -1.99 -0.25
N ARG A 120 -9.28 -3.20 -0.04
CA ARG A 120 -8.46 -3.92 -1.03
C ARG A 120 -9.00 -5.31 -1.24
N ASN A 121 -9.17 -5.70 -2.49
CA ASN A 121 -9.42 -7.09 -2.84
C ASN A 121 -8.15 -7.89 -2.56
N MET A 122 -8.32 -9.10 -2.01
CA MET A 122 -7.22 -9.99 -1.65
C MET A 122 -7.21 -11.19 -2.58
N GLU A 123 -6.06 -11.51 -3.13
CA GLU A 123 -5.90 -12.68 -3.98
C GLU A 123 -4.54 -13.33 -3.68
N PHE A 124 -4.56 -14.62 -3.33
CA PHE A 124 -3.35 -15.40 -3.09
C PHE A 124 -3.07 -16.29 -4.30
N ALA A 125 -1.86 -16.19 -4.84
CA ALA A 125 -1.41 -17.06 -5.90
C ALA A 125 -0.89 -18.39 -5.34
N ALA A 126 -0.74 -19.40 -6.21
CA ALA A 126 -0.24 -20.72 -5.82
C ALA A 126 1.19 -20.68 -5.26
N ASP A 127 1.99 -19.69 -5.65
CA ASP A 127 3.35 -19.47 -5.12
C ASP A 127 3.39 -18.77 -3.77
N GLY A 128 2.22 -18.42 -3.19
CA GLY A 128 2.09 -17.74 -1.92
C GLY A 128 2.16 -16.22 -1.98
N THR A 129 2.29 -15.63 -3.17
CA THR A 129 2.23 -14.17 -3.29
C THR A 129 0.81 -13.66 -3.04
N LEU A 130 0.73 -12.44 -2.50
CA LEU A 130 -0.52 -11.74 -2.22
C LEU A 130 -0.66 -10.58 -3.19
N THR A 131 -1.78 -10.50 -3.89
CA THR A 131 -2.16 -9.31 -4.65
C THR A 131 -3.24 -8.55 -3.90
N LEU A 132 -2.98 -7.28 -3.64
CA LEU A 132 -3.95 -6.33 -3.12
C LEU A 132 -4.33 -5.39 -4.26
N SER A 133 -5.61 -5.27 -4.55
CA SER A 133 -6.08 -4.46 -5.67
C SER A 133 -7.25 -3.56 -5.28
N ALA A 134 -7.35 -2.43 -5.96
CA ALA A 134 -8.45 -1.49 -5.82
C ALA A 134 -8.62 -0.69 -7.11
N SER A 135 -9.82 -0.16 -7.30
CA SER A 135 -10.13 0.68 -8.46
C SER A 135 -10.61 2.05 -8.00
N ASP A 136 -10.20 3.07 -8.72
CA ASP A 136 -10.70 4.43 -8.59
C ASP A 136 -10.78 5.05 -9.99
N THR A 137 -10.90 6.36 -10.09
CA THR A 137 -10.87 7.08 -11.36
C THR A 137 -9.71 8.06 -11.40
N VAL A 138 -9.21 8.31 -12.60
CA VAL A 138 -8.24 9.39 -12.80
C VAL A 138 -8.94 10.71 -12.46
N PRO A 139 -8.37 11.54 -11.56
CA PRO A 139 -9.03 12.77 -11.11
C PRO A 139 -9.49 13.65 -12.27
N GLY A 140 -10.75 14.12 -12.19
CA GLY A 140 -11.37 14.96 -13.21
C GLY A 140 -11.82 14.24 -14.47
N THR A 141 -11.79 12.91 -14.50
CA THR A 141 -12.16 12.09 -15.67
C THR A 141 -13.11 10.94 -15.29
N ALA A 142 -13.68 10.28 -16.29
CA ALA A 142 -14.41 9.04 -16.14
C ALA A 142 -13.55 7.79 -16.37
N VAL A 143 -12.25 7.95 -16.56
CA VAL A 143 -11.33 6.84 -16.81
C VAL A 143 -11.10 6.09 -15.51
N ALA A 144 -11.46 4.80 -15.48
CA ALA A 144 -11.15 3.93 -14.35
C ALA A 144 -9.66 3.57 -14.34
N ARG A 145 -9.08 3.55 -13.15
CA ARG A 145 -7.73 3.04 -12.96
C ARG A 145 -7.76 1.93 -11.91
N HIS A 146 -6.99 0.89 -12.19
CA HIS A 146 -6.93 -0.31 -11.39
C HIS A 146 -5.53 -0.44 -10.80
N HIS A 147 -5.42 -0.26 -9.49
CA HIS A 147 -4.20 -0.44 -8.74
C HIS A 147 -4.01 -1.92 -8.43
N ARG A 148 -2.84 -2.42 -8.71
CA ARG A 148 -2.47 -3.80 -8.39
C ARG A 148 -1.11 -3.81 -7.72
N LEU A 149 -1.07 -4.25 -6.46
CA LEU A 149 0.15 -4.36 -5.67
C LEU A 149 0.38 -5.83 -5.34
N VAL A 150 1.52 -6.33 -5.79
CA VAL A 150 1.92 -7.73 -5.56
C VAL A 150 2.96 -7.76 -4.44
N TRP A 151 2.72 -8.59 -3.45
CA TRP A 151 3.52 -8.71 -2.24
C TRP A 151 4.03 -10.14 -2.06
N SER A 152 5.25 -10.26 -1.55
CA SER A 152 5.90 -11.54 -1.27
C SER A 152 6.39 -11.57 0.18
N ARG A 153 6.38 -12.74 0.81
CA ARG A 153 7.00 -12.92 2.13
C ARG A 153 8.53 -12.97 2.06
N LYS A 154 9.09 -13.01 0.87
CA LYS A 154 10.53 -13.02 0.62
C LYS A 154 10.98 -11.66 0.10
N GLU A 155 12.14 -11.19 0.55
CA GLU A 155 12.80 -10.02 -0.01
C GLU A 155 13.22 -10.25 -1.46
#